data_6778a1f278c48cdeaf38dffe5ebf3dd3
#
_entry.id   6778a1f278c48cdeaf38dffe5ebf3dd3
#
_cell.length_a   1.000
_cell.length_b   1.000
_cell.length_c   1.000
_cell.angle_alpha   90.00
_cell.angle_beta   90.00
_cell.angle_gamma   90.00
#
_symmetry.space_group_name_H-M   'P 1'
#
loop_
_entity.id
_entity.type
_entity.pdbx_description
1 polymer ?
#
loop_
_entity_poly.entity_id
_entity_poly.type
_entity_poly.pdbx_seq_one_letter_code
_entity_poly.pdbx_strand_id
1 'polypeptide(L)'
;MNITSFFAKDESKPDERKPLKPIVKWSGGKKDELPEILKWIPQDINTYLEPFVGGGAVLFHLNPKKAAINDVHKELIDFYTSIKNGDSDKIYEYMSSHPNEQEEYYKVRDTEPKSVLENGSRFYYLRKTCFRGMLRYNSKGKFNIPYGRYKTYNYEDIKNKDYEKLLKNTDIHNKSFEYIFENYNDKNNFMFLDPPYDSEFTDYGYCKFGKEEHKKLAKCFKETNIRCLMVIGKTDFISELYKGYIIDEYKKNYRFKLHSGRVGSEINTKHLVIKNY
;
A
#
# COMPACT_ATOMS: atom_id res chain seq x y z
N MET A 1 41.94 -43.85 15.14
CA MET A 1 40.74 -43.67 14.32
C MET A 1 40.10 -42.36 14.75
N ASN A 2 40.26 -41.30 13.99
CA ASN A 2 39.68 -39.99 14.30
C ASN A 2 38.29 -39.91 13.74
N ILE A 3 37.32 -39.74 14.63
CA ILE A 3 35.93 -39.45 14.27
C ILE A 3 35.81 -37.94 14.19
N THR A 4 35.85 -37.41 12.96
CA THR A 4 35.61 -36.01 12.66
C THR A 4 34.10 -35.75 12.80
N SER A 5 33.72 -35.01 13.83
CA SER A 5 32.36 -34.52 14.02
C SER A 5 31.97 -33.58 12.90
N PHE A 6 30.95 -33.95 12.13
CA PHE A 6 30.25 -33.06 11.21
C PHE A 6 29.46 -32.05 12.06
N PHE A 7 30.03 -30.86 12.26
CA PHE A 7 29.24 -29.71 12.69
C PHE A 7 28.46 -29.20 11.49
N ALA A 8 27.17 -29.43 11.51
CA ALA A 8 26.25 -28.71 10.64
C ALA A 8 26.40 -27.21 10.93
N LYS A 9 26.79 -26.44 9.94
CA LYS A 9 26.79 -24.97 10.03
C LYS A 9 25.33 -24.53 10.19
N ASP A 10 25.05 -23.96 11.36
CA ASP A 10 23.83 -23.24 11.65
C ASP A 10 23.82 -21.96 10.79
N GLU A 11 23.04 -21.96 9.72
CA GLU A 11 22.87 -20.83 8.79
C GLU A 11 21.81 -19.83 9.28
N SER A 12 21.71 -19.58 10.56
CA SER A 12 20.86 -18.51 11.10
C SER A 12 21.64 -17.20 11.23
N LYS A 13 22.16 -16.65 10.12
CA LYS A 13 22.46 -15.22 10.09
C LYS A 13 21.12 -14.47 10.15
N PRO A 14 20.96 -13.49 11.05
CA PRO A 14 19.78 -12.66 11.05
C PRO A 14 19.62 -12.03 9.67
N ASP A 15 18.39 -12.01 9.17
CA ASP A 15 18.04 -11.45 7.88
C ASP A 15 18.27 -9.93 7.91
N GLU A 16 19.39 -9.47 7.36
CA GLU A 16 19.85 -8.07 7.40
C GLU A 16 19.12 -7.15 6.40
N ARG A 17 17.91 -7.53 5.92
CA ARG A 17 17.18 -6.66 5.02
C ARG A 17 16.75 -5.39 5.72
N LYS A 18 17.23 -4.27 5.19
CA LYS A 18 16.93 -2.94 5.76
C LYS A 18 15.51 -2.50 5.38
N PRO A 19 14.82 -1.79 6.28
CA PRO A 19 13.56 -1.14 5.97
C PRO A 19 13.68 -0.20 4.77
N LEU A 20 12.73 -0.30 3.84
CA LEU A 20 12.57 0.59 2.71
C LEU A 20 11.47 1.63 3.01
N LYS A 21 11.42 2.71 2.24
CA LYS A 21 10.37 3.73 2.33
C LYS A 21 9.34 3.50 1.23
N PRO A 22 8.07 3.92 1.41
CA PRO A 22 7.13 3.96 0.31
C PRO A 22 7.66 4.77 -0.85
N ILE A 23 7.68 4.18 -2.06
CA ILE A 23 8.21 4.84 -3.27
C ILE A 23 7.17 5.77 -3.90
N VAL A 24 5.90 5.53 -3.63
CA VAL A 24 4.75 6.32 -4.11
C VAL A 24 4.07 7.02 -2.94
N LYS A 25 3.71 8.29 -3.11
CA LYS A 25 2.80 8.97 -2.19
C LYS A 25 1.40 8.39 -2.34
N TRP A 26 0.78 7.97 -1.23
CA TRP A 26 -0.56 7.42 -1.22
C TRP A 26 -1.43 8.11 -0.18
N SER A 27 -2.70 8.39 -0.51
CA SER A 27 -3.65 8.97 0.43
C SER A 27 -3.95 7.95 1.53
N GLY A 28 -3.90 8.36 2.78
CA GLY A 28 -4.09 7.44 3.91
C GLY A 28 -2.87 6.56 4.23
N GLY A 29 -1.72 6.76 3.56
CA GLY A 29 -0.52 5.91 3.77
C GLY A 29 -0.08 5.85 5.23
N LYS A 30 0.26 4.64 5.71
CA LYS A 30 0.52 4.30 7.12
C LYS A 30 1.93 4.61 7.63
N LYS A 31 2.74 5.38 6.87
CA LYS A 31 4.14 5.65 7.26
C LYS A 31 4.28 6.25 8.66
N ASP A 32 3.43 7.22 9.00
CA ASP A 32 3.48 7.89 10.30
C ASP A 32 2.84 7.05 11.43
N GLU A 33 2.18 5.94 11.08
CA GLU A 33 1.52 5.01 12.00
C GLU A 33 2.32 3.73 12.21
N LEU A 34 3.44 3.55 11.49
CA LEU A 34 4.31 2.37 11.64
C LEU A 34 4.68 2.07 13.11
N PRO A 35 5.04 3.05 13.97
CA PRO A 35 5.35 2.77 15.36
C PRO A 35 4.21 2.08 16.12
N GLU A 36 2.96 2.40 15.81
CA GLU A 36 1.79 1.76 16.43
C GLU A 36 1.52 0.38 15.82
N ILE A 37 1.64 0.25 14.50
CA ILE A 37 1.39 -0.99 13.76
C ILE A 37 2.40 -2.08 14.14
N LEU A 38 3.69 -1.73 14.17
CA LEU A 38 4.79 -2.68 14.39
C LEU A 38 4.74 -3.39 15.74
N LYS A 39 4.08 -2.80 16.76
CA LYS A 39 3.88 -3.44 18.07
C LYS A 39 3.13 -4.76 17.99
N TRP A 40 2.32 -4.95 16.95
CA TRP A 40 1.38 -6.05 16.81
C TRP A 40 1.76 -7.06 15.72
N ILE A 41 2.86 -6.83 15.01
CA ILE A 41 3.30 -7.72 13.92
C ILE A 41 4.05 -8.92 14.53
N PRO A 42 3.63 -10.17 14.24
CA PRO A 42 4.34 -11.35 14.70
C PRO A 42 5.72 -11.48 14.03
N GLN A 43 6.66 -12.13 14.71
CA GLN A 43 8.02 -12.30 14.20
C GLN A 43 8.16 -13.50 13.25
N ASP A 44 7.30 -14.49 13.41
CA ASP A 44 7.30 -15.76 12.67
C ASP A 44 6.34 -15.72 11.48
N ILE A 45 6.65 -14.92 10.46
CA ILE A 45 5.81 -14.77 9.27
C ILE A 45 6.33 -15.67 8.15
N ASN A 46 5.49 -16.62 7.68
CA ASN A 46 5.79 -17.41 6.47
C ASN A 46 5.63 -16.56 5.20
N THR A 47 4.44 -16.00 4.96
CA THR A 47 4.18 -15.07 3.87
C THR A 47 3.47 -13.83 4.40
N TYR A 48 3.99 -12.64 4.07
CA TYR A 48 3.35 -11.37 4.35
C TYR A 48 2.29 -11.04 3.29
N LEU A 49 1.11 -10.62 3.72
CA LEU A 49 -0.04 -10.35 2.84
C LEU A 49 -0.56 -8.94 3.03
N GLU A 50 -0.85 -8.23 1.93
CA GLU A 50 -1.41 -6.88 1.98
C GLU A 50 -2.45 -6.69 0.85
N PRO A 51 -3.75 -6.99 1.10
CA PRO A 51 -4.83 -6.93 0.10
C PRO A 51 -5.17 -5.52 -0.38
N PHE A 52 -4.79 -4.48 0.37
CA PHE A 52 -4.98 -3.07 0.09
C PHE A 52 -3.62 -2.37 0.18
N VAL A 53 -2.70 -2.72 -0.74
CA VAL A 53 -1.29 -2.32 -0.59
C VAL A 53 -1.07 -0.82 -0.70
N GLY A 54 -1.83 -0.11 -1.54
CA GLY A 54 -1.65 1.32 -1.73
C GLY A 54 -0.18 1.71 -1.88
N GLY A 55 0.31 2.62 -1.03
CA GLY A 55 1.72 3.02 -1.00
C GLY A 55 2.69 2.01 -0.40
N GLY A 56 2.23 0.87 0.12
CA GLY A 56 3.06 -0.22 0.64
C GLY A 56 3.88 0.14 1.88
N ALA A 57 3.37 1.00 2.76
CA ALA A 57 4.15 1.50 3.89
C ALA A 57 4.64 0.38 4.82
N VAL A 58 3.79 -0.62 5.09
CA VAL A 58 4.12 -1.76 5.94
C VAL A 58 4.96 -2.77 5.18
N LEU A 59 4.61 -3.12 3.94
CA LEU A 59 5.38 -3.99 3.06
C LEU A 59 6.85 -3.54 2.95
N PHE A 60 7.07 -2.29 2.56
CA PHE A 60 8.42 -1.75 2.35
C PHE A 60 9.20 -1.63 3.64
N HIS A 61 8.54 -1.30 4.76
CA HIS A 61 9.21 -1.25 6.06
C HIS A 61 9.66 -2.63 6.54
N LEU A 62 8.79 -3.63 6.43
CA LEU A 62 9.11 -4.99 6.84
C LEU A 62 10.10 -5.68 5.90
N ASN A 63 10.08 -5.32 4.61
CA ASN A 63 10.91 -5.92 3.58
C ASN A 63 10.94 -7.47 3.66
N PRO A 64 9.77 -8.16 3.63
CA PRO A 64 9.65 -9.58 3.94
C PRO A 64 10.32 -10.47 2.90
N LYS A 65 10.70 -11.72 3.28
CA LYS A 65 11.29 -12.72 2.35
C LYS A 65 10.31 -13.14 1.26
N LYS A 66 9.04 -13.24 1.63
CA LYS A 66 7.95 -13.66 0.75
C LYS A 66 6.73 -12.82 1.05
N ALA A 67 6.10 -12.30 0.01
CA ALA A 67 4.88 -11.51 0.14
C ALA A 67 3.87 -11.81 -0.97
N ALA A 68 2.60 -11.49 -0.72
CA ALA A 68 1.61 -11.33 -1.75
C ALA A 68 0.85 -10.01 -1.49
N ILE A 69 0.77 -9.18 -2.51
CA ILE A 69 0.10 -7.88 -2.44
C ILE A 69 -1.00 -7.78 -3.49
N ASN A 70 -2.00 -6.99 -3.15
CA ASN A 70 -3.10 -6.71 -4.06
C ASN A 70 -3.56 -5.26 -3.92
N ASP A 71 -4.06 -4.72 -5.00
CA ASP A 71 -4.86 -3.50 -5.01
C ASP A 71 -5.78 -3.51 -6.23
N VAL A 72 -6.94 -2.88 -6.10
CA VAL A 72 -7.87 -2.72 -7.24
C VAL A 72 -7.40 -1.63 -8.21
N HIS A 73 -6.47 -0.78 -7.79
CA HIS A 73 -5.93 0.31 -8.58
C HIS A 73 -4.91 -0.19 -9.61
N LYS A 74 -5.36 -0.36 -10.84
CA LYS A 74 -4.55 -0.96 -11.91
C LYS A 74 -3.23 -0.24 -12.18
N GLU A 75 -3.22 1.08 -12.29
CA GLU A 75 -2.01 1.87 -12.59
C GLU A 75 -0.93 1.69 -11.50
N LEU A 76 -1.34 1.58 -10.22
CA LEU A 76 -0.44 1.27 -9.11
C LEU A 76 0.15 -0.14 -9.24
N ILE A 77 -0.68 -1.12 -9.55
CA ILE A 77 -0.23 -2.50 -9.73
C ILE A 77 0.68 -2.64 -10.94
N ASP A 78 0.39 -1.95 -12.03
CA ASP A 78 1.27 -1.91 -13.21
C ASP A 78 2.64 -1.29 -12.87
N PHE A 79 2.68 -0.26 -12.02
CA PHE A 79 3.92 0.32 -11.52
C PHE A 79 4.74 -0.69 -10.70
N TYR A 80 4.15 -1.37 -9.72
CA TYR A 80 4.85 -2.39 -8.94
C TYR A 80 5.26 -3.59 -9.80
N THR A 81 4.45 -3.99 -10.76
CA THR A 81 4.76 -5.06 -11.70
C THR A 81 5.95 -4.70 -12.59
N SER A 82 6.04 -3.45 -13.04
CA SER A 82 7.19 -2.97 -13.83
C SER A 82 8.49 -3.03 -13.03
N ILE A 83 8.46 -2.63 -11.74
CA ILE A 83 9.64 -2.76 -10.88
C ILE A 83 10.00 -4.25 -10.67
N LYS A 84 9.01 -5.11 -10.42
CA LYS A 84 9.20 -6.56 -10.29
C LYS A 84 9.89 -7.17 -11.52
N ASN A 85 9.53 -6.69 -12.70
CA ASN A 85 10.08 -7.15 -13.98
C ASN A 85 11.50 -6.63 -14.26
N GLY A 86 12.05 -5.76 -13.40
CA GLY A 86 13.39 -5.19 -13.57
C GLY A 86 13.42 -3.92 -14.43
N ASP A 87 12.26 -3.28 -14.67
CA ASP A 87 12.15 -2.11 -15.53
C ASP A 87 12.44 -0.77 -14.80
N SER A 88 13.04 -0.79 -13.61
CA SER A 88 13.33 0.42 -12.82
C SER A 88 14.13 1.46 -13.60
N ASP A 89 15.11 1.02 -14.40
CA ASP A 89 15.93 1.93 -15.20
C ASP A 89 15.10 2.57 -16.34
N LYS A 90 14.19 1.82 -16.98
CA LYS A 90 13.27 2.36 -18.00
C LYS A 90 12.25 3.35 -17.40
N ILE A 91 11.75 3.08 -16.17
CA ILE A 91 10.91 4.03 -15.44
C ILE A 91 11.72 5.31 -15.17
N TYR A 92 12.98 5.19 -14.76
CA TYR A 92 13.85 6.34 -14.54
C TYR A 92 14.07 7.15 -15.82
N GLU A 93 14.34 6.49 -16.96
CA GLU A 93 14.44 7.13 -18.29
C GLU A 93 13.17 7.87 -18.66
N TYR A 94 11.99 7.24 -18.43
CA TYR A 94 10.70 7.88 -18.63
C TYR A 94 10.58 9.16 -17.80
N MET A 95 10.92 9.12 -16.51
CA MET A 95 10.88 10.29 -15.63
C MET A 95 11.83 11.39 -16.10
N SER A 96 13.02 11.02 -16.59
CA SER A 96 14.04 11.96 -17.06
C SER A 96 13.65 12.63 -18.38
N SER A 97 12.93 11.92 -19.26
CA SER A 97 12.48 12.45 -20.56
C SER A 97 11.21 13.31 -20.47
N HIS A 98 10.53 13.31 -19.31
CA HIS A 98 9.32 14.10 -19.10
C HIS A 98 9.57 15.14 -17.98
N PRO A 99 9.95 16.39 -18.33
CA PRO A 99 10.24 17.42 -17.34
C PRO A 99 9.02 17.77 -16.47
N ASN A 100 9.28 18.28 -15.26
CA ASN A 100 8.23 18.73 -14.35
C ASN A 100 7.71 20.12 -14.74
N GLU A 101 7.06 20.19 -15.88
CA GLU A 101 6.51 21.40 -16.47
C GLU A 101 5.00 21.24 -16.75
N GLN A 102 4.28 22.36 -16.76
CA GLN A 102 2.82 22.32 -16.86
C GLN A 102 2.34 21.73 -18.18
N GLU A 103 2.96 22.11 -19.28
CA GLU A 103 2.59 21.63 -20.62
C GLU A 103 2.83 20.13 -20.74
N GLU A 104 4.01 19.65 -20.35
CA GLU A 104 4.36 18.25 -20.39
C GLU A 104 3.47 17.43 -19.43
N TYR A 105 3.15 17.97 -18.25
CA TYR A 105 2.24 17.32 -17.32
C TYR A 105 0.88 17.01 -17.96
N TYR A 106 0.27 17.97 -18.61
CA TYR A 106 -1.05 17.76 -19.23
C TYR A 106 -0.97 16.82 -20.42
N LYS A 107 0.10 16.87 -21.22
CA LYS A 107 0.36 15.93 -22.30
C LYS A 107 0.48 14.49 -21.78
N VAL A 108 1.32 14.26 -20.76
CA VAL A 108 1.45 12.94 -20.12
C VAL A 108 0.13 12.50 -19.48
N ARG A 109 -0.59 13.39 -18.79
CA ARG A 109 -1.87 13.08 -18.18
C ARG A 109 -2.91 12.57 -19.18
N ASP A 110 -2.94 13.16 -20.36
CA ASP A 110 -3.95 12.87 -21.39
C ASP A 110 -3.51 11.75 -22.35
N THR A 111 -2.28 11.22 -22.21
CA THR A 111 -1.78 10.05 -22.96
C THR A 111 -2.49 8.77 -22.54
N GLU A 112 -2.86 7.92 -23.50
CA GLU A 112 -3.38 6.57 -23.28
C GLU A 112 -2.22 5.56 -23.34
N PRO A 113 -1.84 4.92 -22.21
CA PRO A 113 -0.71 3.99 -22.19
C PRO A 113 -1.03 2.68 -22.92
N LYS A 114 -0.02 2.11 -23.61
CA LYS A 114 -0.18 0.91 -24.45
C LYS A 114 0.42 -0.35 -23.81
N SER A 115 1.11 -0.21 -22.69
CA SER A 115 1.76 -1.34 -22.00
C SER A 115 1.72 -1.15 -20.49
N VAL A 116 2.00 -2.24 -19.74
CA VAL A 116 2.14 -2.23 -18.28
C VAL A 116 3.23 -1.24 -17.85
N LEU A 117 4.38 -1.27 -18.52
CA LEU A 117 5.50 -0.36 -18.22
C LEU A 117 5.12 1.11 -18.45
N GLU A 118 4.49 1.41 -19.57
CA GLU A 118 4.08 2.78 -19.89
C GLU A 118 3.02 3.28 -18.90
N ASN A 119 2.04 2.44 -18.53
CA ASN A 119 1.02 2.78 -17.56
C ASN A 119 1.62 3.02 -16.17
N GLY A 120 2.50 2.15 -15.72
CA GLY A 120 3.21 2.30 -14.44
C GLY A 120 4.12 3.53 -14.41
N SER A 121 4.85 3.81 -15.48
CA SER A 121 5.74 4.99 -15.59
C SER A 121 4.94 6.29 -15.59
N ARG A 122 3.88 6.35 -16.40
CA ARG A 122 2.93 7.47 -16.45
C ARG A 122 2.30 7.71 -15.07
N PHE A 123 1.82 6.66 -14.42
CA PHE A 123 1.27 6.75 -13.07
C PHE A 123 2.30 7.34 -12.10
N TYR A 124 3.54 6.84 -12.08
CA TYR A 124 4.58 7.33 -11.20
C TYR A 124 4.89 8.80 -11.45
N TYR A 125 4.99 9.22 -12.71
CA TYR A 125 5.15 10.63 -13.09
C TYR A 125 4.02 11.50 -12.55
N LEU A 126 2.76 11.12 -12.79
CA LEU A 126 1.60 11.87 -12.32
C LEU A 126 1.57 11.97 -10.79
N ARG A 127 1.92 10.91 -10.07
CA ARG A 127 1.99 10.93 -8.59
C ARG A 127 3.08 11.85 -8.04
N LYS A 128 4.16 12.04 -8.77
CA LYS A 128 5.26 12.94 -8.40
C LYS A 128 4.98 14.40 -8.75
N THR A 129 4.20 14.68 -9.79
CA THR A 129 4.03 16.01 -10.37
C THR A 129 2.64 16.62 -10.18
N CYS A 130 1.61 15.85 -9.86
CA CYS A 130 0.26 16.36 -9.65
C CYS A 130 0.10 17.14 -8.33
N PHE A 131 -0.91 17.99 -8.27
CA PHE A 131 -1.21 18.81 -7.10
C PHE A 131 -1.35 17.96 -5.82
N ARG A 132 -0.49 18.21 -4.84
CA ARG A 132 -0.42 17.53 -3.52
C ARG A 132 -0.26 16.00 -3.60
N GLY A 133 0.09 15.44 -4.76
CA GLY A 133 0.09 14.00 -4.94
C GLY A 133 -1.30 13.38 -4.70
N MET A 134 -2.39 14.08 -5.03
CA MET A 134 -3.75 13.58 -4.88
C MET A 134 -4.08 12.51 -5.93
N LEU A 135 -5.09 11.71 -5.65
CA LEU A 135 -5.63 10.71 -6.56
C LEU A 135 -7.12 10.98 -6.76
N ARG A 136 -7.53 11.24 -7.98
CA ARG A 136 -8.93 11.46 -8.33
C ARG A 136 -9.15 11.18 -9.81
N TYR A 137 -10.26 10.54 -10.11
CA TYR A 137 -10.71 10.26 -11.46
C TYR A 137 -12.07 10.93 -11.71
N ASN A 138 -12.33 11.31 -12.94
CA ASN A 138 -13.65 11.81 -13.33
C ASN A 138 -14.62 10.63 -13.60
N SER A 139 -15.89 10.94 -13.89
CA SER A 139 -16.92 9.94 -14.19
C SER A 139 -16.62 9.05 -15.41
N LYS A 140 -15.63 9.44 -16.26
CA LYS A 140 -15.13 8.65 -17.38
C LYS A 140 -13.90 7.81 -17.04
N GLY A 141 -13.53 7.73 -15.74
CA GLY A 141 -12.34 6.98 -15.27
C GLY A 141 -11.00 7.63 -15.65
N LYS A 142 -10.97 8.90 -16.09
CA LYS A 142 -9.72 9.60 -16.43
C LYS A 142 -9.18 10.37 -15.24
N PHE A 143 -7.86 10.24 -14.97
CA PHE A 143 -7.16 11.00 -13.95
C PHE A 143 -7.33 12.51 -14.19
N ASN A 144 -7.76 13.28 -13.18
CA ASN A 144 -8.18 14.67 -13.35
C ASN A 144 -7.61 15.65 -12.32
N ILE A 145 -6.52 15.31 -11.64
CA ILE A 145 -5.82 16.23 -10.75
C ILE A 145 -5.03 17.24 -11.59
N PRO A 146 -4.99 18.52 -11.21
CA PRO A 146 -4.18 19.53 -11.89
C PRO A 146 -2.69 19.39 -11.57
N TYR A 147 -1.85 20.07 -12.36
CA TYR A 147 -0.41 20.17 -12.14
C TYR A 147 -0.06 20.75 -10.76
N GLY A 148 0.94 20.19 -10.10
CA GLY A 148 1.30 20.50 -8.73
C GLY A 148 2.21 21.69 -8.53
N ARG A 149 2.86 22.19 -9.60
CA ARG A 149 3.79 23.35 -9.60
C ARG A 149 4.93 23.19 -8.59
N TYR A 150 5.45 21.97 -8.41
CA TYR A 150 6.59 21.75 -7.53
C TYR A 150 7.86 22.31 -8.16
N LYS A 151 8.70 22.97 -7.34
CA LYS A 151 10.02 23.45 -7.76
C LYS A 151 10.96 22.31 -8.12
N THR A 152 10.81 21.18 -7.41
CA THR A 152 11.61 19.97 -7.62
C THR A 152 10.73 18.74 -7.50
N TYR A 153 11.05 17.66 -8.23
CA TYR A 153 10.50 16.35 -7.97
C TYR A 153 11.63 15.31 -7.98
N ASN A 154 11.65 14.49 -6.93
CA ASN A 154 12.68 13.49 -6.76
C ASN A 154 12.13 12.11 -7.14
N TYR A 155 12.80 11.44 -8.05
CA TYR A 155 12.51 10.07 -8.48
C TYR A 155 13.74 9.15 -8.45
N GLU A 156 14.85 9.60 -7.84
CA GLU A 156 16.09 8.81 -7.72
C GLU A 156 15.86 7.51 -6.93
N ASP A 157 14.90 7.48 -6.02
CA ASP A 157 14.58 6.30 -5.22
C ASP A 157 14.26 5.07 -6.11
N ILE A 158 13.77 5.27 -7.36
CA ILE A 158 13.45 4.17 -8.29
C ILE A 158 14.70 3.33 -8.67
N LYS A 159 15.89 3.92 -8.60
CA LYS A 159 17.16 3.22 -8.88
C LYS A 159 17.62 2.28 -7.78
N ASN A 160 17.03 2.39 -6.58
CA ASN A 160 17.40 1.49 -5.49
C ASN A 160 16.93 0.06 -5.80
N LYS A 161 17.87 -0.82 -6.11
CA LYS A 161 17.62 -2.22 -6.49
C LYS A 161 17.00 -3.08 -5.38
N ASP A 162 16.94 -2.59 -4.14
CA ASP A 162 16.28 -3.31 -3.05
C ASP A 162 14.76 -3.37 -3.23
N TYR A 163 14.13 -2.38 -3.88
CA TYR A 163 12.72 -2.46 -4.30
C TYR A 163 12.50 -3.60 -5.30
N GLU A 164 13.37 -3.73 -6.28
CA GLU A 164 13.30 -4.79 -7.27
C GLU A 164 13.49 -6.17 -6.63
N LYS A 165 14.47 -6.32 -5.70
CA LYS A 165 14.71 -7.57 -4.97
C LYS A 165 13.48 -7.99 -4.14
N LEU A 166 12.86 -7.04 -3.42
CA LEU A 166 11.65 -7.30 -2.65
C LEU A 166 10.50 -7.74 -3.57
N LEU A 167 10.22 -6.96 -4.62
CA LEU A 167 9.09 -7.20 -5.49
C LEU A 167 9.24 -8.45 -6.37
N LYS A 168 10.47 -8.90 -6.70
CA LYS A 168 10.73 -10.20 -7.33
C LYS A 168 10.21 -11.38 -6.50
N ASN A 169 10.28 -11.28 -5.18
CA ASN A 169 9.78 -12.30 -4.25
C ASN A 169 8.35 -12.03 -3.75
N THR A 170 7.63 -11.16 -4.44
CA THR A 170 6.26 -10.75 -4.10
C THR A 170 5.31 -11.16 -5.22
N ASP A 171 4.25 -11.88 -4.88
CA ASP A 171 3.13 -12.09 -5.79
C ASP A 171 2.29 -10.81 -5.86
N ILE A 172 2.04 -10.31 -7.06
CA ILE A 172 1.34 -9.04 -7.29
C ILE A 172 0.03 -9.29 -8.01
N HIS A 173 -1.08 -8.82 -7.42
CA HIS A 173 -2.42 -9.06 -7.94
C HIS A 173 -3.18 -7.75 -8.13
N ASN A 174 -4.05 -7.72 -9.16
CA ASN A 174 -5.03 -6.67 -9.40
C ASN A 174 -6.43 -7.30 -9.39
N LYS A 175 -6.89 -7.65 -8.21
CA LYS A 175 -8.13 -8.39 -7.97
C LYS A 175 -8.93 -7.73 -6.84
N SER A 176 -10.12 -8.25 -6.55
CA SER A 176 -10.81 -7.97 -5.31
C SER A 176 -9.99 -8.50 -4.11
N PHE A 177 -10.16 -7.91 -2.93
CA PHE A 177 -9.42 -8.28 -1.71
C PHE A 177 -9.68 -9.74 -1.28
N GLU A 178 -10.87 -10.27 -1.55
CA GLU A 178 -11.25 -11.65 -1.25
C GLU A 178 -10.26 -12.66 -1.85
N TYR A 179 -9.69 -12.35 -3.02
CA TYR A 179 -8.72 -13.21 -3.69
C TYR A 179 -7.54 -13.59 -2.77
N ILE A 180 -7.04 -12.65 -1.97
CA ILE A 180 -5.93 -12.93 -1.06
C ILE A 180 -6.38 -13.85 0.08
N PHE A 181 -7.57 -13.66 0.64
CA PHE A 181 -8.12 -14.55 1.67
C PHE A 181 -8.32 -15.98 1.16
N GLU A 182 -8.79 -16.12 -0.07
CA GLU A 182 -9.07 -17.43 -0.68
C GLU A 182 -7.80 -18.22 -1.05
N ASN A 183 -6.78 -17.52 -1.57
CA ASN A 183 -5.61 -18.18 -2.15
C ASN A 183 -4.41 -18.30 -1.20
N TYR A 184 -4.41 -17.61 -0.06
CA TYR A 184 -3.32 -17.60 0.91
C TYR A 184 -3.76 -17.98 2.34
N ASN A 185 -4.86 -18.71 2.48
CA ASN A 185 -5.46 -19.06 3.77
C ASN A 185 -4.63 -20.09 4.55
N ASP A 186 -3.57 -19.64 5.21
CA ASP A 186 -2.67 -20.43 6.05
C ASP A 186 -2.40 -19.70 7.38
N LYS A 187 -2.46 -20.42 8.51
CA LYS A 187 -2.25 -19.89 9.87
C LYS A 187 -0.85 -19.35 10.14
N ASN A 188 0.14 -19.72 9.32
CA ASN A 188 1.51 -19.22 9.42
C ASN A 188 1.73 -17.94 8.60
N ASN A 189 0.74 -17.53 7.80
CA ASN A 189 0.76 -16.27 7.08
C ASN A 189 0.31 -15.13 8.00
N PHE A 190 0.72 -13.92 7.65
CA PHE A 190 0.29 -12.69 8.32
C PHE A 190 -0.22 -11.69 7.31
N MET A 191 -1.38 -11.09 7.58
CA MET A 191 -2.05 -10.14 6.71
C MET A 191 -2.21 -8.80 7.40
N PHE A 192 -1.72 -7.74 6.77
CA PHE A 192 -2.01 -6.36 7.17
C PHE A 192 -3.15 -5.81 6.30
N LEU A 193 -4.14 -5.20 6.96
CA LEU A 193 -5.35 -4.67 6.34
C LEU A 193 -5.44 -3.16 6.58
N ASP A 194 -5.45 -2.40 5.50
CA ASP A 194 -5.70 -0.96 5.45
C ASP A 194 -6.78 -0.64 4.42
N PRO A 195 -8.03 -1.08 4.65
CA PRO A 195 -9.11 -0.88 3.71
C PRO A 195 -9.51 0.60 3.62
N PRO A 196 -10.20 1.02 2.55
CA PRO A 196 -10.86 2.33 2.50
C PRO A 196 -11.73 2.55 3.74
N TYR A 197 -11.73 3.79 4.27
CA TYR A 197 -12.44 4.07 5.51
C TYR A 197 -13.93 4.22 5.31
N ASP A 198 -14.72 3.86 6.34
CA ASP A 198 -16.14 4.15 6.42
C ASP A 198 -16.36 5.65 6.67
N SER A 199 -16.36 6.43 5.61
CA SER A 199 -16.66 7.86 5.66
C SER A 199 -17.48 8.28 4.45
N GLU A 200 -18.34 9.30 4.61
CA GLU A 200 -19.18 9.84 3.53
C GLU A 200 -18.39 10.37 2.33
N PHE A 201 -17.06 10.47 2.46
CA PHE A 201 -16.15 11.10 1.51
C PHE A 201 -15.12 10.15 0.90
N THR A 202 -15.31 8.84 1.02
CA THR A 202 -14.41 7.82 0.46
C THR A 202 -14.70 7.48 -1.00
N ASP A 203 -15.25 8.39 -1.79
CA ASP A 203 -15.28 8.20 -3.24
C ASP A 203 -13.89 8.51 -3.82
N TYR A 204 -13.06 7.48 -3.93
CA TYR A 204 -11.78 7.55 -4.62
C TYR A 204 -11.93 7.63 -6.15
N GLY A 205 -13.16 7.57 -6.68
CA GLY A 205 -13.46 7.64 -8.11
C GLY A 205 -13.04 6.42 -8.93
N TYR A 206 -12.31 5.46 -8.33
CA TYR A 206 -11.87 4.21 -8.98
C TYR A 206 -12.36 2.94 -8.29
N CYS A 207 -12.81 3.01 -7.04
CA CYS A 207 -13.46 1.89 -6.37
C CYS A 207 -14.59 2.36 -5.44
N LYS A 208 -15.65 1.58 -5.41
CA LYS A 208 -16.70 1.73 -4.39
C LYS A 208 -16.36 0.78 -3.26
N PHE A 209 -16.19 1.30 -2.05
CA PHE A 209 -15.96 0.52 -0.85
C PHE A 209 -16.87 1.08 0.26
N GLY A 210 -18.07 0.55 0.34
CA GLY A 210 -19.11 0.99 1.26
C GLY A 210 -19.36 -0.04 2.37
N LYS A 211 -20.51 0.10 3.03
CA LYS A 211 -20.88 -0.77 4.16
C LYS A 211 -20.95 -2.25 3.80
N GLU A 212 -21.38 -2.58 2.57
CA GLU A 212 -21.48 -3.98 2.13
C GLU A 212 -20.09 -4.60 1.93
N GLU A 213 -19.14 -3.86 1.36
CA GLU A 213 -17.75 -4.30 1.24
C GLU A 213 -17.09 -4.47 2.62
N HIS A 214 -17.38 -3.57 3.56
CA HIS A 214 -16.91 -3.72 4.96
C HIS A 214 -17.51 -4.97 5.64
N LYS A 215 -18.78 -5.29 5.42
CA LYS A 215 -19.39 -6.53 5.92
C LYS A 215 -18.73 -7.78 5.34
N LYS A 216 -18.47 -7.79 4.02
CA LYS A 216 -17.73 -8.88 3.36
C LYS A 216 -16.33 -9.04 3.93
N LEU A 217 -15.60 -7.93 4.09
CA LEU A 217 -14.26 -7.94 4.68
C LEU A 217 -14.28 -8.49 6.11
N ALA A 218 -15.25 -8.07 6.92
CA ALA A 218 -15.39 -8.57 8.29
C ALA A 218 -15.70 -10.07 8.33
N LYS A 219 -16.50 -10.58 7.39
CA LYS A 219 -16.73 -12.01 7.24
C LYS A 219 -15.43 -12.74 6.92
N CYS A 220 -14.70 -12.33 5.88
CA CYS A 220 -13.40 -12.91 5.54
C CYS A 220 -12.42 -12.88 6.72
N PHE A 221 -12.34 -11.74 7.43
CA PHE A 221 -11.48 -11.56 8.60
C PHE A 221 -11.79 -12.54 9.74
N LYS A 222 -13.07 -12.82 9.97
CA LYS A 222 -13.52 -13.71 11.07
C LYS A 222 -13.40 -15.20 10.73
N GLU A 223 -13.51 -15.55 9.44
CA GLU A 223 -13.55 -16.94 8.97
C GLU A 223 -12.17 -17.46 8.53
N THR A 224 -11.18 -16.58 8.31
CA THR A 224 -9.85 -16.98 7.85
C THR A 224 -9.00 -17.62 8.94
N ASN A 225 -8.07 -18.50 8.54
CA ASN A 225 -6.98 -18.98 9.40
C ASN A 225 -5.78 -18.02 9.45
N ILE A 226 -5.72 -17.03 8.55
CA ILE A 226 -4.61 -16.07 8.47
C ILE A 226 -4.62 -15.18 9.71
N ARG A 227 -3.45 -14.92 10.29
CA ARG A 227 -3.28 -13.90 11.34
C ARG A 227 -3.44 -12.51 10.73
N CYS A 228 -4.56 -11.86 10.99
CA CYS A 228 -4.91 -10.56 10.42
C CYS A 228 -4.76 -9.43 11.44
N LEU A 229 -4.09 -8.36 11.04
CA LEU A 229 -4.02 -7.08 11.74
C LEU A 229 -4.63 -6.00 10.84
N MET A 230 -5.63 -5.28 11.36
CA MET A 230 -6.26 -4.16 10.67
C MET A 230 -6.08 -2.87 11.44
N VAL A 231 -5.83 -1.78 10.71
CA VAL A 231 -5.87 -0.42 11.25
C VAL A 231 -6.86 0.40 10.43
N ILE A 232 -7.90 0.92 11.08
CA ILE A 232 -8.98 1.63 10.40
C ILE A 232 -9.53 2.76 11.28
N GLY A 233 -10.08 3.81 10.65
CA GLY A 233 -10.76 4.89 11.36
C GLY A 233 -11.95 4.39 12.18
N LYS A 234 -12.07 4.87 13.43
CA LYS A 234 -13.16 4.51 14.33
C LYS A 234 -14.47 5.15 13.90
N THR A 235 -15.48 4.32 13.64
CA THR A 235 -16.89 4.69 13.53
C THR A 235 -17.72 3.71 14.38
N ASP A 236 -18.95 4.05 14.70
CA ASP A 236 -19.86 3.14 15.43
C ASP A 236 -20.10 1.86 14.62
N PHE A 237 -20.26 1.99 13.31
CA PHE A 237 -20.41 0.86 12.40
C PHE A 237 -19.22 -0.10 12.43
N ILE A 238 -18.00 0.42 12.29
CA ILE A 238 -16.78 -0.40 12.34
C ILE A 238 -16.58 -1.00 13.73
N SER A 239 -16.87 -0.24 14.80
CA SER A 239 -16.74 -0.71 16.17
C SER A 239 -17.66 -1.88 16.47
N GLU A 240 -18.91 -1.83 16.00
CA GLU A 240 -19.86 -2.94 16.15
C GLU A 240 -19.49 -4.13 15.26
N LEU A 241 -19.05 -3.87 14.01
CA LEU A 241 -18.70 -4.92 13.04
C LEU A 241 -17.53 -5.80 13.52
N TYR A 242 -16.56 -5.20 14.24
CA TYR A 242 -15.37 -5.89 14.76
C TYR A 242 -15.37 -6.04 16.28
N LYS A 243 -16.54 -5.95 16.93
CA LYS A 243 -16.68 -6.16 18.37
C LYS A 243 -16.05 -7.48 18.81
N GLY A 244 -15.23 -7.43 19.86
CA GLY A 244 -14.47 -8.59 20.36
C GLY A 244 -13.10 -8.81 19.69
N TYR A 245 -12.78 -8.08 18.61
CA TYR A 245 -11.47 -8.14 17.94
C TYR A 245 -10.67 -6.85 18.08
N ILE A 246 -11.28 -5.78 18.61
CA ILE A 246 -10.60 -4.50 18.86
C ILE A 246 -9.70 -4.67 20.08
N ILE A 247 -8.40 -4.45 19.89
CA ILE A 247 -7.39 -4.64 20.95
C ILE A 247 -6.77 -3.35 21.45
N ASP A 248 -6.84 -2.28 20.63
CA ASP A 248 -6.28 -0.97 20.97
C ASP A 248 -6.95 0.14 20.15
N GLU A 249 -6.82 1.38 20.61
CA GLU A 249 -7.19 2.57 19.83
C GLU A 249 -6.18 3.70 20.09
N TYR A 250 -5.85 4.47 19.06
CA TYR A 250 -4.97 5.63 19.19
C TYR A 250 -5.47 6.83 18.43
N LYS A 251 -5.02 8.04 18.85
CA LYS A 251 -5.38 9.30 18.19
C LYS A 251 -4.58 9.48 16.91
N LYS A 252 -5.26 9.83 15.83
CA LYS A 252 -4.64 10.23 14.57
C LYS A 252 -4.95 11.69 14.27
N ASN A 253 -3.89 12.48 14.12
CA ASN A 253 -4.00 13.88 13.73
C ASN A 253 -3.74 14.00 12.22
N TYR A 254 -4.73 14.41 11.45
CA TYR A 254 -4.55 14.73 10.05
C TYR A 254 -4.04 16.18 9.91
N ARG A 255 -2.85 16.35 9.33
CA ARG A 255 -2.18 17.66 9.20
C ARG A 255 -2.82 18.60 8.16
N PHE A 256 -3.81 18.16 7.37
CA PHE A 256 -4.35 18.95 6.26
C PHE A 256 -5.87 19.04 6.26
N LYS A 257 -6.36 20.29 6.21
CA LYS A 257 -7.76 20.61 5.87
C LYS A 257 -7.91 20.51 4.36
N LEU A 258 -8.71 19.60 3.85
CA LEU A 258 -8.98 19.46 2.41
C LEU A 258 -10.03 20.46 1.89
N HIS A 259 -10.85 21.05 2.76
CA HIS A 259 -11.91 22.01 2.42
C HIS A 259 -12.01 23.12 3.45
N SER A 260 -12.34 24.34 2.97
CA SER A 260 -12.45 25.58 3.77
C SER A 260 -13.64 25.63 4.75
N GLY A 261 -14.43 24.57 4.89
CA GLY A 261 -15.61 24.50 5.77
C GLY A 261 -15.53 23.51 6.93
N ARG A 262 -14.48 22.66 6.99
CA ARG A 262 -14.35 21.62 8.03
C ARG A 262 -13.48 22.12 9.18
N VAL A 263 -14.10 22.52 10.28
CA VAL A 263 -13.43 22.98 11.50
C VAL A 263 -13.71 21.97 12.62
N GLY A 264 -12.64 21.44 13.23
CA GLY A 264 -12.63 20.90 14.58
C GLY A 264 -12.70 19.37 14.71
N SER A 265 -13.84 18.71 14.54
CA SER A 265 -14.04 17.31 14.95
C SER A 265 -13.39 16.25 14.06
N GLU A 266 -13.17 16.53 12.78
CA GLU A 266 -12.58 15.59 11.82
C GLU A 266 -11.05 15.56 11.80
N ILE A 267 -10.40 16.46 12.55
CA ILE A 267 -8.93 16.56 12.63
C ILE A 267 -8.37 15.58 13.67
N ASN A 268 -9.15 15.29 14.71
CA ASN A 268 -8.80 14.37 15.79
C ASN A 268 -9.64 13.10 15.64
N THR A 269 -9.27 12.23 14.72
CA THR A 269 -9.89 10.91 14.59
C THR A 269 -9.14 9.89 15.45
N LYS A 270 -9.86 8.87 15.89
CA LYS A 270 -9.27 7.69 16.49
C LYS A 270 -9.16 6.59 15.45
N HIS A 271 -8.05 5.86 15.48
CA HIS A 271 -7.91 4.62 14.74
C HIS A 271 -8.03 3.44 15.68
N LEU A 272 -8.70 2.41 15.21
CA LEU A 272 -8.81 1.13 15.89
C LEU A 272 -7.70 0.20 15.40
N VAL A 273 -7.15 -0.57 16.32
CA VAL A 273 -6.30 -1.72 16.06
C VAL A 273 -7.13 -2.97 16.28
N ILE A 274 -7.27 -3.77 15.25
CA ILE A 274 -8.16 -4.93 15.22
C ILE A 274 -7.34 -6.15 14.80
N LYS A 275 -7.41 -7.27 15.55
CA LYS A 275 -6.72 -8.50 15.19
C LYS A 275 -7.52 -9.75 15.57
N ASN A 276 -7.22 -10.88 14.89
CA ASN A 276 -7.89 -12.17 15.10
C ASN A 276 -6.97 -13.27 15.69
N TYR A 277 -5.78 -12.91 16.15
CA TYR A 277 -4.79 -13.85 16.70
C TYR A 277 -4.32 -13.43 18.09
#